data_76a4c72173eb983b10ee516bd6224331
#
_entry.id   76a4c72173eb983b10ee516bd6224331
#
_cell.length_a   1.000
_cell.length_b   1.000
_cell.length_c   1.000
_cell.angle_alpha   90.00
_cell.angle_beta   90.00
_cell.angle_gamma   90.00
#
_symmetry.space_group_name_H-M   'P 1'
#
loop_
_entity.id
_entity.type
_entity.pdbx_description
1 polymer ?
#
loop_
_entity_poly.entity_id
_entity_poly.type
_entity_poly.pdbx_seq_one_letter_code
_entity_poly.pdbx_strand_id
1 'polypeptide(L)'
;VTVNDNHVLVTLADGTSFTLPKGETYTFDIANRDYTLFSSNETRTYLLTTANIDDATLIAIPQGWTAVLNDKDLRITAPAVSGDDVKDGELKILVTPSKAFGKVIKMQLRAVREAHFLTFEDVDYKGDANMVGERNWSSLIDSQQYGGPLLYPKNNQLYNWSDANNSFLASELPKGWGDYQYWGGGHAISNYLDMDLTHGDFQHQLAVYYQDAKTGFGGHNGSKNFCVHYGYADNSGYANGPLPYIYFGDGVARVVDHMYVTMTTYLANCVANGNGLTAPAGKDDWVKLVAIG
;
A
#
# COMPACT_ATOMS: atom_id res chain seq x y z
N VAL A 1 -11.75 13.29 36.63
CA VAL A 1 -10.83 13.94 35.69
C VAL A 1 -11.38 15.26 35.27
N THR A 2 -10.63 16.34 35.45
CA THR A 2 -11.00 17.68 35.01
C THR A 2 -10.05 18.13 33.91
N VAL A 3 -10.59 18.65 32.83
CA VAL A 3 -9.80 19.10 31.66
C VAL A 3 -9.96 20.62 31.54
N ASN A 4 -8.86 21.34 31.48
CA ASN A 4 -8.85 22.79 31.16
C ASN A 4 -7.94 23.04 29.92
N ASP A 5 -7.71 24.31 29.58
CA ASP A 5 -6.99 24.68 28.38
C ASP A 5 -5.51 24.24 28.39
N ASN A 6 -4.90 24.09 29.57
CA ASN A 6 -3.47 23.87 29.72
C ASN A 6 -3.10 22.49 30.31
N HIS A 7 -4.02 21.82 30.99
CA HIS A 7 -3.74 20.57 31.67
C HIS A 7 -4.97 19.72 31.92
N VAL A 8 -4.72 18.43 32.19
CA VAL A 8 -5.72 17.47 32.66
C VAL A 8 -5.38 17.13 34.11
N LEU A 9 -6.30 17.43 35.02
CA LEU A 9 -6.21 17.03 36.42
C LEU A 9 -6.87 15.65 36.60
N VAL A 10 -6.09 14.68 37.03
CA VAL A 10 -6.58 13.33 37.37
C VAL A 10 -6.57 13.19 38.88
N THR A 11 -7.75 12.92 39.47
CA THR A 11 -7.89 12.58 40.88
C THR A 11 -8.24 11.10 41.01
N LEU A 12 -7.44 10.35 41.73
CA LEU A 12 -7.66 8.95 42.01
C LEU A 12 -8.73 8.78 43.13
N ALA A 13 -9.20 7.54 43.31
CA ALA A 13 -10.23 7.23 44.30
C ALA A 13 -9.78 7.47 45.76
N ASP A 14 -8.47 7.44 46.00
CA ASP A 14 -7.86 7.70 47.30
C ASP A 14 -7.66 9.22 47.58
N GLY A 15 -8.10 10.09 46.66
CA GLY A 15 -7.96 11.56 46.76
C GLY A 15 -6.62 12.08 46.22
N THR A 16 -5.67 11.24 45.86
CA THR A 16 -4.41 11.66 45.23
C THR A 16 -4.69 12.31 43.89
N SER A 17 -4.11 13.47 43.67
CA SER A 17 -4.27 14.20 42.40
C SER A 17 -2.93 14.48 41.76
N PHE A 18 -2.88 14.36 40.42
CA PHE A 18 -1.73 14.74 39.61
C PHE A 18 -2.20 15.48 38.36
N THR A 19 -1.37 16.41 37.94
CA THR A 19 -1.66 17.26 36.80
C THR A 19 -0.87 16.75 35.59
N LEU A 20 -1.57 16.52 34.49
CA LEU A 20 -0.99 16.13 33.22
C LEU A 20 -1.02 17.36 32.31
N PRO A 21 0.11 17.82 31.78
CA PRO A 21 0.07 18.90 30.79
C PRO A 21 -0.76 18.47 29.59
N LYS A 22 -1.60 19.33 29.08
CA LYS A 22 -2.13 19.18 27.72
C LYS A 22 -0.94 19.31 26.79
N GLY A 23 -0.53 18.19 26.22
CA GLY A 23 0.71 18.11 25.47
C GLY A 23 0.73 19.02 24.26
N GLU A 24 1.86 19.64 24.01
CA GLU A 24 2.17 20.12 22.68
C GLU A 24 2.17 18.90 21.73
N THR A 25 1.68 19.12 20.51
CA THR A 25 1.79 18.09 19.47
C THR A 25 3.26 17.79 19.24
N TYR A 26 3.62 16.53 19.34
CA TYR A 26 4.95 16.04 18.98
C TYR A 26 4.89 15.18 17.73
N THR A 27 6.01 15.07 17.05
CA THR A 27 6.17 14.17 15.91
C THR A 27 7.31 13.20 16.18
N PHE A 28 7.05 11.93 15.96
CA PHE A 28 8.06 10.90 15.78
C PHE A 28 7.55 9.98 14.68
N ASP A 29 8.03 10.20 13.47
CA ASP A 29 7.63 9.45 12.29
C ASP A 29 8.84 8.72 11.72
N ILE A 30 8.64 7.46 11.36
CA ILE A 30 9.64 6.58 10.75
C ILE A 30 9.20 6.39 9.31
N ALA A 31 9.95 6.96 8.37
CA ALA A 31 9.65 6.82 6.96
C ALA A 31 9.70 5.34 6.53
N ASN A 32 8.70 4.92 5.78
CA ASN A 32 8.60 3.54 5.26
C ASN A 32 8.62 2.45 6.35
N ARG A 33 8.13 2.74 7.54
CA ARG A 33 8.16 1.81 8.69
C ARG A 33 7.45 0.48 8.45
N ASP A 34 6.62 0.41 7.40
CA ASP A 34 5.87 -0.78 7.03
C ASP A 34 6.73 -1.78 6.23
N TYR A 35 7.85 -1.34 5.66
CA TYR A 35 8.79 -2.24 5.00
C TYR A 35 9.62 -3.00 6.05
N THR A 36 9.00 -3.99 6.66
CA THR A 36 9.57 -4.76 7.77
C THR A 36 9.97 -6.19 7.40
N LEU A 37 9.81 -6.57 6.14
CA LEU A 37 10.35 -7.81 5.58
C LEU A 37 11.78 -7.57 5.06
N PHE A 38 12.71 -8.39 5.51
CA PHE A 38 14.15 -8.28 5.23
C PHE A 38 14.67 -9.55 4.58
N SER A 39 15.63 -9.39 3.67
CA SER A 39 16.49 -10.51 3.27
C SER A 39 17.50 -10.85 4.39
N SER A 40 18.06 -12.05 4.32
CA SER A 40 19.13 -12.50 5.21
C SER A 40 20.29 -11.50 5.25
N ASN A 41 20.68 -11.07 6.46
CA ASN A 41 21.75 -10.09 6.72
C ASN A 41 21.50 -8.70 6.10
N GLU A 42 20.34 -8.40 5.58
CA GLU A 42 20.02 -7.07 5.03
C GLU A 42 20.07 -6.02 6.12
N THR A 43 20.68 -4.87 5.80
CA THR A 43 20.62 -3.67 6.62
C THR A 43 19.76 -2.62 5.93
N ARG A 44 18.74 -2.13 6.63
CA ARG A 44 17.86 -1.07 6.13
C ARG A 44 17.92 0.15 7.06
N THR A 45 17.92 1.34 6.43
CA THR A 45 17.92 2.62 7.12
C THR A 45 16.57 3.30 6.91
N TYR A 46 15.90 3.66 7.99
CA TYR A 46 14.65 4.39 8.03
C TYR A 46 14.91 5.80 8.48
N LEU A 47 14.52 6.78 7.68
CA LEU A 47 14.67 8.19 8.03
C LEU A 47 13.63 8.57 9.09
N LEU A 48 14.04 9.41 10.04
CA LEU A 48 13.18 9.92 11.10
C LEU A 48 12.79 11.36 10.83
N THR A 49 11.54 11.68 11.15
CA THR A 49 11.06 13.06 11.28
C THR A 49 10.60 13.25 12.71
N THR A 50 11.28 14.16 13.43
CA THR A 50 11.03 14.38 14.85
C THR A 50 10.77 15.85 15.14
N ALA A 51 9.86 16.13 16.08
CA ALA A 51 9.60 17.45 16.61
C ALA A 51 9.06 17.33 18.04
N ASN A 52 9.46 18.23 18.93
CA ASN A 52 9.01 18.31 20.32
C ASN A 52 9.17 16.99 21.11
N ILE A 53 10.30 16.29 20.90
CA ILE A 53 10.69 15.13 21.68
C ILE A 53 12.00 15.40 22.40
N ASP A 54 12.12 14.91 23.64
CA ASP A 54 13.34 15.02 24.46
C ASP A 54 14.27 13.84 24.20
N ASP A 55 13.69 12.65 23.98
CA ASP A 55 14.46 11.43 23.79
C ASP A 55 13.69 10.36 22.99
N ALA A 56 14.43 9.48 22.32
CA ALA A 56 13.92 8.26 21.73
C ALA A 56 14.92 7.13 21.94
N THR A 57 14.51 6.08 22.63
CA THR A 57 15.40 5.00 23.05
C THR A 57 14.90 3.64 22.57
N LEU A 58 15.79 2.79 22.06
CA LEU A 58 15.52 1.38 21.80
C LEU A 58 15.38 0.63 23.11
N ILE A 59 14.17 0.14 23.41
CA ILE A 59 13.88 -0.59 24.65
C ILE A 59 13.76 -2.11 24.46
N ALA A 60 13.60 -2.56 23.19
CA ALA A 60 13.69 -3.97 22.83
C ALA A 60 14.20 -4.13 21.40
N ILE A 61 15.17 -5.01 21.23
CA ILE A 61 15.69 -5.48 19.94
C ILE A 61 15.49 -7.00 19.92
N PRO A 62 14.86 -7.58 18.88
CA PRO A 62 14.64 -9.02 18.85
C PRO A 62 15.95 -9.81 18.78
N GLN A 63 15.91 -11.03 19.26
CA GLN A 63 17.09 -11.91 19.27
C GLN A 63 17.63 -12.14 17.85
N GLY A 64 18.93 -11.95 17.68
CA GLY A 64 19.64 -12.09 16.42
C GLY A 64 19.58 -10.86 15.52
N TRP A 65 18.72 -9.90 15.79
CA TRP A 65 18.66 -8.61 15.11
C TRP A 65 19.61 -7.62 15.75
N THR A 66 20.03 -6.64 14.98
CA THR A 66 20.71 -5.44 15.51
C THR A 66 19.99 -4.19 15.06
N ALA A 67 19.97 -3.18 15.93
CA ALA A 67 19.39 -1.89 15.61
C ALA A 67 20.19 -0.76 16.24
N VAL A 68 20.29 0.34 15.52
CA VAL A 68 20.91 1.60 15.99
C VAL A 68 19.94 2.73 15.69
N LEU A 69 19.60 3.48 16.74
CA LEU A 69 18.75 4.65 16.64
C LEU A 69 19.60 5.89 16.92
N ASN A 70 19.47 6.90 16.08
CA ASN A 70 20.03 8.22 16.28
C ASN A 70 18.98 9.30 15.94
N ASP A 71 19.34 10.57 16.01
CA ASP A 71 18.39 11.69 15.82
C ASP A 71 17.77 11.75 14.42
N LYS A 72 18.37 11.12 13.42
CA LYS A 72 17.99 11.24 12.01
C LYS A 72 17.51 9.95 11.39
N ASP A 73 17.94 8.83 11.91
CA ASP A 73 17.63 7.53 11.33
C ASP A 73 17.60 6.40 12.36
N LEU A 74 16.85 5.38 11.99
CA LEU A 74 16.82 4.05 12.61
C LEU A 74 17.42 3.07 11.61
N ARG A 75 18.55 2.45 11.96
CA ARG A 75 19.17 1.40 11.16
C ARG A 75 18.90 0.05 11.79
N ILE A 76 18.35 -0.89 11.00
CA ILE A 76 18.04 -2.25 11.44
C ILE A 76 18.77 -3.23 10.54
N THR A 77 19.43 -4.22 11.14
CA THR A 77 20.07 -5.32 10.42
C THR A 77 19.41 -6.64 10.81
N ALA A 78 18.98 -7.39 9.81
CA ALA A 78 18.37 -8.69 9.96
C ALA A 78 19.42 -9.77 10.32
N PRO A 79 19.01 -10.84 11.02
CA PRO A 79 19.87 -12.01 11.24
C PRO A 79 20.13 -12.77 9.94
N ALA A 80 21.13 -13.64 9.97
CA ALA A 80 21.31 -14.64 8.93
C ALA A 80 20.14 -15.63 8.91
N VAL A 81 19.59 -15.87 7.72
CA VAL A 81 18.50 -16.81 7.48
C VAL A 81 18.90 -17.75 6.34
N SER A 82 18.64 -19.04 6.50
CA SER A 82 18.97 -20.07 5.50
C SER A 82 17.77 -20.98 5.25
N GLY A 83 17.72 -21.52 4.04
CA GLY A 83 16.63 -22.40 3.63
C GLY A 83 15.27 -21.67 3.66
N ASP A 84 14.28 -22.33 4.21
CA ASP A 84 12.91 -21.82 4.36
C ASP A 84 12.63 -21.27 5.78
N ASP A 85 13.68 -21.06 6.58
CA ASP A 85 13.57 -20.46 7.90
C ASP A 85 13.02 -19.03 7.81
N VAL A 86 12.32 -18.64 8.87
CA VAL A 86 11.82 -17.27 9.10
C VAL A 86 12.26 -16.81 10.47
N LYS A 87 12.71 -15.56 10.59
CA LYS A 87 13.07 -14.95 11.87
C LYS A 87 12.19 -13.74 12.13
N ASP A 88 11.16 -13.95 12.92
CA ASP A 88 10.26 -12.88 13.36
C ASP A 88 10.74 -12.23 14.65
N GLY A 89 10.35 -10.96 14.87
CA GLY A 89 10.61 -10.28 16.10
C GLY A 89 9.93 -8.93 16.23
N GLU A 90 9.85 -8.39 17.43
CA GLU A 90 9.28 -7.07 17.70
C GLU A 90 10.36 -6.12 18.22
N LEU A 91 10.62 -5.06 17.45
CA LEU A 91 11.44 -3.91 17.85
C LEU A 91 10.55 -2.91 18.61
N LYS A 92 11.05 -2.35 19.71
CA LYS A 92 10.33 -1.32 20.49
C LYS A 92 11.20 -0.10 20.70
N ILE A 93 10.60 1.06 20.45
CA ILE A 93 11.19 2.38 20.69
C ILE A 93 10.32 3.11 21.71
N LEU A 94 10.89 3.54 22.81
CA LEU A 94 10.25 4.47 23.72
C LEU A 94 10.55 5.89 23.24
N VAL A 95 9.50 6.62 22.91
CA VAL A 95 9.59 8.05 22.57
C VAL A 95 9.13 8.86 23.77
N THR A 96 9.97 9.80 24.22
CA THR A 96 9.69 10.70 25.32
C THR A 96 9.48 12.10 24.78
N PRO A 97 8.22 12.56 24.63
CA PRO A 97 7.95 13.92 24.19
C PRO A 97 8.31 14.95 25.28
N SER A 98 8.65 16.18 24.86
CA SER A 98 9.01 17.27 25.79
C SER A 98 7.89 17.69 26.72
N LYS A 99 6.63 17.59 26.26
CA LYS A 99 5.45 18.03 27.03
C LYS A 99 4.23 17.11 26.83
N ALA A 100 4.45 15.80 26.67
CA ALA A 100 3.38 14.84 26.53
C ALA A 100 3.78 13.50 27.17
N PHE A 101 2.87 12.53 27.19
CA PHE A 101 3.22 11.18 27.65
C PHE A 101 4.11 10.47 26.66
N GLY A 102 5.07 9.71 27.21
CA GLY A 102 5.86 8.77 26.45
C GLY A 102 4.99 7.73 25.74
N LYS A 103 5.41 7.34 24.54
CA LYS A 103 4.73 6.35 23.71
C LYS A 103 5.73 5.27 23.26
N VAL A 104 5.30 4.02 23.33
CA VAL A 104 6.06 2.91 22.75
C VAL A 104 5.60 2.69 21.31
N ILE A 105 6.54 2.83 20.39
CA ILE A 105 6.36 2.47 18.99
C ILE A 105 6.87 1.04 18.79
N LYS A 106 6.11 0.24 18.09
CA LYS A 106 6.41 -1.16 17.79
C LYS A 106 6.56 -1.36 16.30
N MET A 107 7.57 -2.14 15.89
CA MET A 107 7.76 -2.62 14.54
C MET A 107 7.86 -4.14 14.56
N GLN A 108 6.97 -4.80 13.82
CA GLN A 108 7.02 -6.26 13.64
C GLN A 108 7.99 -6.56 12.50
N LEU A 109 9.12 -7.15 12.81
CA LEU A 109 10.17 -7.45 11.85
C LEU A 109 10.10 -8.91 11.42
N ARG A 110 10.35 -9.16 10.15
CA ARG A 110 10.47 -10.51 9.59
C ARG A 110 11.69 -10.59 8.69
N ALA A 111 12.52 -11.61 8.87
CA ALA A 111 13.62 -11.93 7.97
C ALA A 111 13.43 -13.29 7.33
N VAL A 112 13.67 -13.35 6.03
CA VAL A 112 13.64 -14.54 5.18
C VAL A 112 14.97 -14.67 4.44
N ARG A 113 15.20 -15.79 3.75
CA ARG A 113 16.42 -15.95 2.96
C ARG A 113 16.58 -14.83 1.92
N GLU A 114 15.53 -14.55 1.17
CA GLU A 114 15.51 -13.53 0.13
C GLU A 114 14.11 -12.92 0.04
N ALA A 115 14.02 -11.60 0.17
CA ALA A 115 12.79 -10.82 0.08
C ALA A 115 12.76 -10.04 -1.22
N HIS A 116 11.63 -10.08 -1.91
CA HIS A 116 11.38 -9.38 -3.16
C HIS A 116 10.20 -8.42 -2.99
N PHE A 117 10.24 -7.28 -3.67
CA PHE A 117 9.21 -6.25 -3.59
C PHE A 117 8.75 -5.86 -4.98
N LEU A 118 7.43 -5.79 -5.17
CA LEU A 118 6.82 -5.23 -6.37
C LEU A 118 6.40 -3.78 -6.05
N THR A 119 7.03 -2.83 -6.71
CA THR A 119 6.78 -1.39 -6.50
C THR A 119 5.99 -0.74 -7.63
N PHE A 120 5.91 -1.37 -8.80
CA PHE A 120 5.34 -0.85 -10.04
C PHE A 120 6.09 0.34 -10.65
N GLU A 121 7.27 0.70 -10.15
CA GLU A 121 8.04 1.82 -10.69
C GLU A 121 8.95 1.41 -11.85
N ASP A 122 9.38 0.17 -11.88
CA ASP A 122 10.39 -0.39 -12.79
C ASP A 122 9.93 -1.64 -13.56
N VAL A 123 8.62 -1.85 -13.68
CA VAL A 123 8.06 -2.97 -14.42
C VAL A 123 8.23 -2.81 -15.94
N ASP A 124 8.44 -3.92 -16.60
CA ASP A 124 8.47 -3.97 -18.06
C ASP A 124 7.08 -4.23 -18.64
N TYR A 125 6.69 -3.42 -19.61
CA TYR A 125 5.49 -3.64 -20.39
C TYR A 125 5.81 -4.52 -21.60
N LYS A 126 4.95 -5.52 -21.82
CA LYS A 126 5.04 -6.42 -22.96
C LYS A 126 3.83 -6.20 -23.86
N GLY A 127 4.04 -6.22 -25.16
CA GLY A 127 2.96 -6.04 -26.15
C GLY A 127 3.32 -4.98 -27.18
N ASP A 128 2.55 -3.92 -27.28
CA ASP A 128 2.84 -2.82 -28.19
C ASP A 128 4.13 -2.10 -27.80
N ALA A 129 5.00 -1.84 -28.79
CA ALA A 129 6.22 -1.07 -28.61
C ALA A 129 5.97 0.35 -28.05
N ASN A 130 4.74 0.88 -28.19
CA ASN A 130 4.34 2.16 -27.58
C ASN A 130 4.01 2.05 -26.09
N MET A 131 3.95 0.86 -25.54
CA MET A 131 3.64 0.58 -24.13
C MET A 131 4.87 0.24 -23.30
N VAL A 132 6.07 0.43 -23.82
CA VAL A 132 7.32 0.16 -23.14
C VAL A 132 7.78 1.35 -22.30
N GLY A 133 8.33 1.09 -21.13
CA GLY A 133 8.91 2.08 -20.24
C GLY A 133 7.95 2.59 -19.18
N GLU A 134 8.15 3.82 -18.71
CA GLU A 134 7.37 4.45 -17.62
C GLU A 134 5.90 4.77 -17.97
N ARG A 135 5.41 4.24 -19.06
CA ARG A 135 4.04 4.43 -19.46
C ARG A 135 3.10 3.65 -18.57
N ASN A 136 2.14 4.35 -18.04
CA ASN A 136 1.07 3.80 -17.23
C ASN A 136 -0.27 4.26 -17.79
N TRP A 137 -1.33 3.84 -17.16
CA TRP A 137 -2.67 4.16 -17.58
C TRP A 137 -2.88 5.67 -17.85
N SER A 138 -2.43 6.54 -16.95
CA SER A 138 -2.62 7.99 -17.10
C SER A 138 -1.95 8.56 -18.34
N SER A 139 -0.81 8.01 -18.75
CA SER A 139 -0.09 8.46 -19.95
C SER A 139 -0.60 7.82 -21.24
N LEU A 140 -1.40 6.74 -21.16
CA LEU A 140 -1.91 5.99 -22.30
C LEU A 140 -3.38 6.30 -22.62
N ILE A 141 -4.05 7.13 -21.81
CA ILE A 141 -5.41 7.59 -22.08
C ILE A 141 -5.39 8.59 -23.23
N ASP A 142 -5.87 8.18 -24.41
CA ASP A 142 -6.08 9.08 -25.56
C ASP A 142 -7.38 9.85 -25.42
N SER A 143 -8.40 9.24 -24.83
CA SER A 143 -9.70 9.82 -24.57
C SER A 143 -10.17 9.38 -23.19
N GLN A 144 -10.33 10.32 -22.29
CA GLN A 144 -10.87 10.04 -20.96
C GLN A 144 -12.26 9.40 -21.03
N GLN A 145 -13.03 9.70 -22.06
CA GLN A 145 -14.39 9.18 -22.20
C GLN A 145 -14.47 7.64 -22.28
N TYR A 146 -13.44 6.97 -22.81
CA TYR A 146 -13.45 5.53 -23.00
C TYR A 146 -12.19 4.84 -22.43
N GLY A 147 -11.39 5.55 -21.68
CA GLY A 147 -10.20 5.02 -21.03
C GLY A 147 -9.02 4.73 -21.97
N GLY A 148 -9.11 5.20 -23.23
CA GLY A 148 -8.02 5.13 -24.20
C GLY A 148 -7.64 3.72 -24.65
N PRO A 149 -6.43 3.54 -25.20
CA PRO A 149 -6.03 2.29 -25.88
C PRO A 149 -5.87 1.10 -24.95
N LEU A 150 -5.73 1.29 -23.63
CA LEU A 150 -5.64 0.19 -22.69
C LEU A 150 -6.98 -0.50 -22.43
N LEU A 151 -8.07 0.25 -22.42
CA LEU A 151 -9.41 -0.34 -22.27
C LEU A 151 -9.88 -1.05 -23.54
N TYR A 152 -9.48 -0.49 -24.71
CA TYR A 152 -9.84 -1.00 -26.02
C TYR A 152 -8.60 -1.12 -26.90
N PRO A 153 -7.72 -2.11 -26.64
CA PRO A 153 -6.51 -2.27 -27.43
C PRO A 153 -6.88 -2.54 -28.90
N LYS A 154 -6.21 -1.80 -29.82
CA LYS A 154 -6.36 -2.02 -31.25
C LYS A 154 -5.42 -3.12 -31.71
N ASN A 155 -5.84 -3.95 -32.66
CA ASN A 155 -4.99 -4.93 -33.34
C ASN A 155 -4.40 -6.02 -32.41
N ASN A 156 -5.17 -6.59 -31.50
CA ASN A 156 -4.72 -7.63 -30.57
C ASN A 156 -3.51 -7.21 -29.71
N GLN A 157 -3.38 -5.94 -29.40
CA GLN A 157 -2.34 -5.44 -28.51
C GLN A 157 -2.63 -5.88 -27.08
N LEU A 158 -1.72 -6.66 -26.52
CA LEU A 158 -1.76 -7.13 -25.14
C LEU A 158 -1.14 -6.06 -24.25
N TYR A 159 -1.87 -5.64 -23.23
CA TYR A 159 -1.29 -4.89 -22.13
C TYR A 159 -0.84 -5.88 -21.06
N ASN A 160 0.41 -6.24 -21.14
CA ASN A 160 1.04 -7.13 -20.20
C ASN A 160 2.19 -6.41 -19.52
N TRP A 161 2.44 -6.71 -18.26
CA TRP A 161 3.60 -6.21 -17.56
C TRP A 161 4.32 -7.34 -16.81
N SER A 162 5.60 -7.16 -16.55
CA SER A 162 6.41 -8.07 -15.74
C SER A 162 7.47 -7.33 -14.95
N ASP A 163 7.76 -7.83 -13.77
CA ASP A 163 8.84 -7.38 -12.89
C ASP A 163 9.93 -8.46 -12.80
N ALA A 164 10.49 -8.81 -13.96
CA ALA A 164 11.38 -9.96 -14.13
C ALA A 164 12.70 -9.83 -13.35
N ASN A 165 13.11 -8.63 -13.01
CA ASN A 165 14.39 -8.37 -12.34
C ASN A 165 14.28 -8.29 -10.80
N ASN A 166 13.05 -8.14 -10.27
CA ASN A 166 12.83 -7.96 -8.83
C ASN A 166 11.91 -9.04 -8.25
N SER A 167 10.60 -8.83 -8.32
CA SER A 167 9.60 -9.72 -7.70
C SER A 167 9.28 -10.97 -8.53
N PHE A 168 9.66 -11.00 -9.79
CA PHE A 168 9.28 -12.02 -10.78
C PHE A 168 7.78 -12.09 -11.08
N LEU A 169 7.00 -11.17 -10.55
CA LEU A 169 5.56 -11.11 -10.79
C LEU A 169 5.27 -10.56 -12.18
N ALA A 170 4.21 -11.06 -12.77
CA ALA A 170 3.72 -10.66 -14.08
C ALA A 170 2.20 -10.71 -14.14
N SER A 171 1.60 -9.95 -15.04
CA SER A 171 0.18 -10.01 -15.34
C SER A 171 -0.10 -9.81 -16.81
N GLU A 172 -1.14 -10.47 -17.27
CA GLU A 172 -1.65 -10.36 -18.63
C GLU A 172 -3.13 -9.99 -18.58
N LEU A 173 -3.60 -9.15 -19.51
CA LEU A 173 -5.01 -8.90 -19.64
C LEU A 173 -5.71 -10.16 -20.18
N PRO A 174 -6.81 -10.58 -19.59
CA PRO A 174 -7.59 -11.69 -20.11
C PRO A 174 -8.26 -11.30 -21.42
N LYS A 175 -8.56 -12.32 -22.22
CA LYS A 175 -9.34 -12.16 -23.43
C LYS A 175 -10.81 -11.94 -23.10
N GLY A 176 -11.33 -10.75 -23.37
CA GLY A 176 -12.74 -10.40 -23.17
C GLY A 176 -13.42 -10.05 -24.50
N TRP A 177 -14.68 -10.42 -24.70
CA TRP A 177 -15.48 -10.10 -25.90
C TRP A 177 -14.78 -10.29 -27.26
N GLY A 178 -13.98 -11.33 -27.36
CA GLY A 178 -13.26 -11.68 -28.59
C GLY A 178 -11.87 -11.06 -28.71
N ASP A 179 -11.48 -10.16 -27.84
CA ASP A 179 -10.15 -9.55 -27.82
C ASP A 179 -9.62 -9.36 -26.38
N TYR A 180 -8.37 -8.98 -26.22
CA TYR A 180 -7.76 -8.70 -24.93
C TYR A 180 -8.15 -7.30 -24.48
N GLN A 181 -8.86 -7.22 -23.38
CA GLN A 181 -9.43 -5.97 -22.88
C GLN A 181 -9.39 -5.91 -21.37
N TYR A 182 -9.16 -4.73 -20.81
CA TYR A 182 -9.25 -4.49 -19.37
C TYR A 182 -10.65 -4.81 -18.82
N TRP A 183 -11.71 -4.59 -19.62
CA TRP A 183 -13.09 -4.91 -19.25
C TRP A 183 -13.37 -6.40 -19.00
N GLY A 184 -12.51 -7.28 -19.47
CA GLY A 184 -12.54 -8.70 -19.15
C GLY A 184 -11.99 -9.02 -17.75
N GLY A 185 -11.57 -8.00 -17.03
CA GLY A 185 -10.80 -8.11 -15.79
C GLY A 185 -9.30 -7.96 -16.06
N GLY A 186 -8.53 -7.60 -15.05
CA GLY A 186 -7.08 -7.48 -15.22
C GLY A 186 -6.41 -6.64 -14.14
N HIS A 187 -5.13 -6.40 -14.36
CA HIS A 187 -4.28 -5.61 -13.48
C HIS A 187 -3.55 -4.57 -14.32
N ALA A 188 -3.94 -3.30 -14.20
CA ALA A 188 -3.36 -2.19 -14.94
C ALA A 188 -2.50 -1.31 -14.04
N ILE A 189 -1.29 -0.96 -14.50
CA ILE A 189 -0.45 -0.02 -13.78
C ILE A 189 -0.92 1.39 -14.11
N SER A 190 -1.15 2.18 -13.07
CA SER A 190 -1.66 3.54 -13.15
C SER A 190 -0.90 4.46 -12.20
N ASN A 191 -0.97 5.76 -12.48
CA ASN A 191 -0.64 6.84 -11.56
C ASN A 191 -1.76 7.89 -11.51
N TYR A 192 -2.95 7.52 -11.97
CA TYR A 192 -4.06 8.44 -12.04
C TYR A 192 -4.69 8.65 -10.66
N LEU A 193 -4.68 9.90 -10.20
CA LEU A 193 -5.27 10.33 -8.93
C LEU A 193 -6.56 11.07 -9.20
N ASP A 194 -7.60 10.70 -8.49
CA ASP A 194 -8.85 11.44 -8.47
C ASP A 194 -9.50 11.35 -7.11
N MET A 195 -9.52 12.47 -6.39
CA MET A 195 -10.10 12.59 -5.05
C MET A 195 -11.54 13.14 -5.08
N ASP A 196 -12.14 13.29 -6.25
CA ASP A 196 -13.49 13.80 -6.39
C ASP A 196 -14.52 12.66 -6.45
N LEU A 197 -15.26 12.47 -5.37
CA LEU A 197 -16.29 11.44 -5.27
C LEU A 197 -17.53 11.71 -6.16
N THR A 198 -17.60 12.84 -6.84
CA THR A 198 -18.64 13.05 -7.87
C THR A 198 -18.30 12.36 -9.19
N HIS A 199 -17.04 11.96 -9.37
CA HIS A 199 -16.56 11.22 -10.53
C HIS A 199 -16.78 9.72 -10.37
N GLY A 200 -18.03 9.28 -10.28
CA GLY A 200 -18.43 7.88 -10.08
C GLY A 200 -18.72 7.12 -11.37
N ASP A 201 -18.04 7.43 -12.44
CA ASP A 201 -18.24 6.80 -13.75
C ASP A 201 -17.07 5.88 -14.15
N PHE A 202 -17.25 5.14 -15.23
CA PHE A 202 -16.26 4.20 -15.72
C PHE A 202 -14.96 4.86 -16.19
N GLN A 203 -14.95 6.16 -16.48
CA GLN A 203 -13.73 6.88 -16.87
C GLN A 203 -12.73 6.99 -15.72
N HIS A 204 -13.21 6.94 -14.48
CA HIS A 204 -12.44 7.09 -13.26
C HIS A 204 -12.14 5.75 -12.56
N GLN A 205 -12.39 4.62 -13.21
CA GLN A 205 -12.16 3.27 -12.64
C GLN A 205 -10.68 2.98 -12.37
N LEU A 206 -9.76 3.63 -13.09
CA LEU A 206 -8.32 3.46 -12.93
C LEU A 206 -7.68 4.56 -12.08
N ALA A 207 -8.49 5.42 -11.51
CA ALA A 207 -8.07 6.39 -10.52
C ALA A 207 -8.13 5.81 -9.11
N VAL A 208 -7.20 6.21 -8.26
CA VAL A 208 -7.19 5.85 -6.84
C VAL A 208 -7.68 7.01 -5.99
N TYR A 209 -8.52 6.69 -4.99
CA TYR A 209 -9.00 7.64 -3.98
C TYR A 209 -8.07 7.64 -2.78
N TYR A 210 -6.82 8.01 -3.02
CA TYR A 210 -5.80 8.18 -2.00
C TYR A 210 -4.68 9.06 -2.54
N GLN A 211 -4.17 9.94 -1.71
CA GLN A 211 -3.00 10.74 -2.02
C GLN A 211 -2.09 10.85 -0.80
N ASP A 212 -0.83 10.50 -0.96
CA ASP A 212 0.16 10.73 0.08
C ASP A 212 0.42 12.23 0.27
N ALA A 213 0.32 12.70 1.50
CA ALA A 213 0.40 14.13 1.81
C ALA A 213 1.79 14.73 1.58
N LYS A 214 2.85 13.92 1.54
CA LYS A 214 4.24 14.38 1.36
C LYS A 214 4.63 14.42 -0.12
N THR A 215 4.28 13.38 -0.86
CA THR A 215 4.69 13.21 -2.26
C THR A 215 3.64 13.68 -3.25
N GLY A 216 2.39 13.70 -2.86
CA GLY A 216 1.26 13.97 -3.76
C GLY A 216 0.91 12.79 -4.66
N PHE A 217 1.51 11.61 -4.49
CA PHE A 217 1.27 10.41 -5.30
C PHE A 217 0.29 9.44 -4.63
N GLY A 218 -0.26 8.50 -5.40
CA GLY A 218 -1.31 7.58 -4.95
C GLY A 218 -0.83 6.19 -4.52
N GLY A 219 0.43 5.86 -4.74
CA GLY A 219 0.99 4.58 -4.36
C GLY A 219 1.34 4.50 -2.87
N HIS A 220 1.50 3.28 -2.37
CA HIS A 220 1.89 3.04 -0.99
C HIS A 220 3.22 3.73 -0.67
N ASN A 221 3.33 4.34 0.52
CA ASN A 221 4.48 5.14 0.96
C ASN A 221 4.90 6.25 -0.01
N GLY A 222 3.95 6.81 -0.75
CA GLY A 222 4.20 7.90 -1.68
C GLY A 222 4.87 7.47 -2.99
N SER A 223 4.81 6.19 -3.35
CA SER A 223 5.14 5.69 -4.68
C SER A 223 4.29 6.37 -5.74
N LYS A 224 4.87 6.63 -6.91
CA LYS A 224 4.16 7.29 -8.01
C LYS A 224 3.13 6.36 -8.63
N ASN A 225 3.53 5.11 -8.89
CA ASN A 225 2.71 4.11 -9.55
C ASN A 225 2.03 3.17 -8.56
N PHE A 226 0.96 2.56 -9.02
CA PHE A 226 0.22 1.52 -8.33
C PHE A 226 -0.46 0.62 -9.36
N CYS A 227 -0.94 -0.54 -8.93
CA CYS A 227 -1.70 -1.43 -9.78
C CYS A 227 -3.19 -1.35 -9.45
N VAL A 228 -4.02 -1.17 -10.46
CA VAL A 228 -5.47 -1.22 -10.31
C VAL A 228 -5.96 -2.61 -10.71
N HIS A 229 -6.62 -3.28 -9.78
CA HIS A 229 -7.29 -4.54 -10.01
C HIS A 229 -8.73 -4.28 -10.49
N TYR A 230 -9.10 -4.89 -11.59
CA TYR A 230 -10.46 -4.93 -12.09
C TYR A 230 -10.94 -6.39 -12.15
N GLY A 231 -11.77 -6.76 -11.20
CA GLY A 231 -12.34 -8.09 -11.10
C GLY A 231 -13.78 -8.11 -11.59
N TYR A 232 -13.98 -8.13 -12.91
CA TYR A 232 -15.31 -8.21 -13.47
C TYR A 232 -15.73 -9.67 -13.60
N ALA A 233 -16.62 -10.08 -12.74
CA ALA A 233 -17.36 -11.35 -12.87
C ALA A 233 -18.79 -11.11 -12.41
N ASP A 234 -19.74 -11.32 -13.28
CA ASP A 234 -21.16 -11.24 -12.93
C ASP A 234 -21.88 -12.55 -13.21
N ASN A 235 -23.08 -12.69 -12.64
CA ASN A 235 -23.93 -13.84 -12.83
C ASN A 235 -24.81 -13.73 -14.10
N SER A 236 -24.60 -12.69 -14.91
CA SER A 236 -25.41 -12.43 -16.12
C SER A 236 -24.98 -13.27 -17.32
N GLY A 237 -23.82 -13.91 -17.24
CA GLY A 237 -23.22 -14.66 -18.34
C GLY A 237 -22.38 -13.83 -19.30
N TYR A 238 -22.24 -12.52 -19.08
CA TYR A 238 -21.40 -11.65 -19.90
C TYR A 238 -19.92 -11.73 -19.52
N ALA A 239 -19.60 -12.09 -18.29
CA ALA A 239 -18.24 -12.18 -17.80
C ALA A 239 -17.94 -13.59 -17.25
N ASN A 240 -17.78 -14.56 -18.14
CA ASN A 240 -17.46 -15.95 -17.82
C ASN A 240 -15.96 -16.27 -17.94
N GLY A 241 -15.12 -15.26 -18.00
CA GLY A 241 -13.67 -15.43 -18.06
C GLY A 241 -13.06 -15.90 -16.73
N PRO A 242 -11.81 -16.37 -16.73
CA PRO A 242 -11.09 -16.64 -15.50
C PRO A 242 -10.95 -15.33 -14.69
N LEU A 243 -10.89 -15.46 -13.36
CA LEU A 243 -10.57 -14.32 -12.51
C LEU A 243 -9.19 -13.73 -12.91
N PRO A 244 -9.04 -12.40 -12.86
CA PRO A 244 -7.75 -11.78 -13.10
C PRO A 244 -6.70 -12.31 -12.11
N TYR A 245 -5.51 -12.56 -12.60
CA TYR A 245 -4.44 -13.11 -11.77
C TYR A 245 -3.12 -12.41 -12.02
N ILE A 246 -2.27 -12.45 -11.00
CA ILE A 246 -0.85 -12.12 -11.06
C ILE A 246 -0.11 -13.42 -10.82
N TYR A 247 0.95 -13.70 -11.56
CA TYR A 247 1.69 -14.95 -11.49
C TYR A 247 3.19 -14.71 -11.47
N PHE A 248 3.96 -15.69 -11.01
CA PHE A 248 5.41 -15.64 -11.11
C PHE A 248 5.84 -16.03 -12.52
N GLY A 249 6.38 -15.07 -13.28
CA GLY A 249 6.70 -15.21 -14.70
C GLY A 249 7.83 -16.18 -15.00
N ASP A 250 8.63 -16.55 -14.02
CA ASP A 250 9.69 -17.57 -14.11
C ASP A 250 9.18 -18.98 -13.75
N GLY A 251 7.92 -19.13 -13.39
CA GLY A 251 7.30 -20.41 -13.02
C GLY A 251 7.71 -20.97 -11.66
N VAL A 252 8.42 -20.21 -10.84
CA VAL A 252 8.84 -20.64 -9.50
C VAL A 252 7.82 -20.17 -8.47
N ALA A 253 7.23 -21.11 -7.72
CA ALA A 253 6.30 -20.78 -6.65
C ALA A 253 7.02 -20.04 -5.51
N ARG A 254 6.38 -18.97 -5.01
CA ARG A 254 6.87 -18.15 -3.89
C ARG A 254 5.75 -17.83 -2.94
N VAL A 255 6.10 -17.53 -1.70
CA VAL A 255 5.15 -17.06 -0.69
C VAL A 255 4.95 -15.55 -0.88
N VAL A 256 3.70 -15.13 -1.01
CA VAL A 256 3.32 -13.72 -0.91
C VAL A 256 3.10 -13.40 0.56
N ASP A 257 3.94 -12.55 1.14
CA ASP A 257 3.86 -12.19 2.55
C ASP A 257 2.70 -11.22 2.82
N HIS A 258 2.66 -10.11 2.09
CA HIS A 258 1.59 -9.12 2.21
C HIS A 258 1.51 -8.21 0.98
N MET A 259 0.42 -7.48 0.88
CA MET A 259 0.20 -6.40 -0.08
C MET A 259 -0.58 -5.26 0.57
N TYR A 260 -0.39 -4.05 0.08
CA TYR A 260 -1.16 -2.89 0.49
C TYR A 260 -2.25 -2.61 -0.54
N VAL A 261 -3.46 -2.34 -0.07
CA VAL A 261 -4.62 -2.10 -0.93
C VAL A 261 -5.37 -0.86 -0.49
N THR A 262 -5.97 -0.16 -1.44
CA THR A 262 -6.87 0.96 -1.21
C THR A 262 -8.00 0.97 -2.22
N MET A 263 -8.99 1.83 -2.03
CA MET A 263 -10.13 1.93 -2.95
C MET A 263 -9.76 2.75 -4.19
N THR A 264 -10.30 2.33 -5.34
CA THR A 264 -10.39 3.22 -6.50
C THR A 264 -11.40 4.34 -6.25
N THR A 265 -11.31 5.44 -6.98
CA THR A 265 -12.29 6.54 -6.90
C THR A 265 -13.69 6.03 -7.23
N TYR A 266 -13.81 5.18 -8.23
CA TYR A 266 -15.10 4.55 -8.59
C TYR A 266 -15.68 3.76 -7.41
N LEU A 267 -14.91 2.88 -6.78
CA LEU A 267 -15.39 2.11 -5.62
C LEU A 267 -15.73 3.02 -4.45
N ALA A 268 -14.89 4.01 -4.15
CA ALA A 268 -15.13 4.97 -3.08
C ALA A 268 -16.42 5.77 -3.32
N ASN A 269 -16.68 6.18 -4.56
CA ASN A 269 -17.95 6.81 -4.94
C ASN A 269 -19.14 5.86 -4.75
N CYS A 270 -19.06 4.61 -5.22
CA CYS A 270 -20.14 3.63 -5.05
C CYS A 270 -20.47 3.41 -3.56
N VAL A 271 -19.46 3.36 -2.71
CA VAL A 271 -19.64 3.23 -1.25
C VAL A 271 -20.32 4.47 -0.67
N ALA A 272 -19.88 5.67 -1.07
CA ALA A 272 -20.37 6.92 -0.49
C ALA A 272 -21.75 7.34 -1.01
N ASN A 273 -21.97 7.21 -2.32
CA ASN A 273 -23.10 7.83 -3.01
C ASN A 273 -24.03 6.83 -3.73
N GLY A 274 -23.57 5.58 -3.88
CA GLY A 274 -24.21 4.64 -4.80
C GLY A 274 -23.90 4.95 -6.27
N ASN A 275 -24.44 4.15 -7.19
CA ASN A 275 -24.16 4.31 -8.63
C ASN A 275 -25.37 4.05 -9.53
N GLY A 276 -26.59 4.13 -8.99
CA GLY A 276 -27.82 3.82 -9.71
C GLY A 276 -28.17 2.32 -9.78
N LEU A 277 -27.19 1.42 -9.60
CA LEU A 277 -27.38 -0.03 -9.46
C LEU A 277 -27.34 -0.46 -7.99
N THR A 278 -26.54 0.21 -7.19
CA THR A 278 -26.39 0.01 -5.74
C THR A 278 -26.70 1.30 -4.99
N ALA A 279 -27.35 1.18 -3.85
CA ALA A 279 -27.48 2.28 -2.90
C ALA A 279 -26.15 2.62 -2.23
N PRO A 280 -25.98 3.81 -1.63
CA PRO A 280 -24.85 4.10 -0.76
C PRO A 280 -24.74 3.07 0.35
N ALA A 281 -23.50 2.73 0.72
CA ALA A 281 -23.26 1.76 1.78
C ALA A 281 -23.71 2.30 3.15
N GLY A 282 -24.43 1.48 3.89
CA GLY A 282 -24.81 1.72 5.29
C GLY A 282 -23.72 1.26 6.24
N LYS A 283 -23.95 1.53 7.54
CA LYS A 283 -22.95 1.20 8.59
C LYS A 283 -22.68 -0.31 8.77
N ASP A 284 -23.56 -1.15 8.30
CA ASP A 284 -23.46 -2.61 8.42
C ASP A 284 -23.00 -3.29 7.11
N ASP A 285 -22.80 -2.49 6.06
CA ASP A 285 -22.28 -2.97 4.78
C ASP A 285 -20.76 -3.09 4.81
N TRP A 286 -20.23 -3.96 3.96
CA TRP A 286 -18.79 -4.21 3.90
C TRP A 286 -18.34 -4.52 2.47
N VAL A 287 -17.08 -4.23 2.19
CA VAL A 287 -16.39 -4.61 0.95
C VAL A 287 -15.30 -5.61 1.31
N LYS A 288 -15.21 -6.69 0.55
CA LYS A 288 -14.22 -7.74 0.77
C LYS A 288 -13.37 -7.95 -0.49
N LEU A 289 -12.05 -7.85 -0.31
CA LEU A 289 -11.08 -8.31 -1.28
C LEU A 289 -10.64 -9.73 -0.88
N VAL A 290 -10.63 -10.66 -1.84
CA VAL A 290 -10.18 -12.03 -1.64
C VAL A 290 -9.05 -12.31 -2.62
N ALA A 291 -7.87 -12.64 -2.10
CA ALA A 291 -6.77 -13.21 -2.86
C ALA A 291 -6.78 -14.73 -2.66
N ILE A 292 -6.62 -15.47 -3.75
CA ILE A 292 -6.58 -16.94 -3.75
C ILE A 292 -5.23 -17.34 -4.36
N GLY A 293 -4.44 -18.11 -3.61
CA GLY A 293 -3.15 -18.66 -4.02
C GLY A 293 -3.22 -20.16 -4.26
#